data_a75ef680276da90b6b0ee6a486b7a890
#
_entry.id   a75ef680276da90b6b0ee6a486b7a890
#
_cell.length_a   1.000
_cell.length_b   1.000
_cell.length_c   1.000
_cell.angle_alpha   90.00
_cell.angle_beta   90.00
_cell.angle_gamma   90.00
#
_symmetry.space_group_name_H-M   'P 1'
#
loop_
_entity.id
_entity.type
_entity.pdbx_description
1 polymer ?
#
loop_
_entity_poly.entity_id
_entity_poly.type
_entity_poly.pdbx_seq_one_letter_code
_entity_poly.pdbx_strand_id
1 'polypeptide(L)'
;MSQNSSNQLTSDSATATRPTFILVDGHSLAFRSYFAFAKGRDGGLRTKTGIPTSVCFGFLKSLLEVMGTQQPQAMAVAFDLGLPTFRHEADDTYKADRPGTPEDFIPDLKNLHELLDGFNLKIVTAPGYEADDVLGTLAQKATAAGYRVKILTGDRDLFQLIDPEKEVTVLYFSPDAMKRSTNSITEFSPEQVKEKMGVLPSQIVDFK
;
A
#
# COMPACT_ATOMS: atom_id res chain seq x y z
N MET A 1 60.93 6.73 31.74
CA MET A 1 60.37 6.98 30.38
C MET A 1 59.12 6.16 30.28
N SER A 2 57.99 6.77 30.60
CA SER A 2 56.66 6.10 30.57
C SER A 2 55.94 6.57 29.30
N GLN A 3 55.63 5.66 28.43
CA GLN A 3 54.79 5.92 27.25
C GLN A 3 53.34 5.67 27.63
N ASN A 4 52.54 6.74 27.58
CA ASN A 4 51.10 6.75 27.76
C ASN A 4 50.48 6.37 26.40
N SER A 5 49.93 5.18 26.28
CA SER A 5 49.14 4.79 25.12
C SER A 5 47.68 5.16 25.38
N SER A 6 47.28 6.28 24.79
CA SER A 6 45.87 6.72 24.79
C SER A 6 45.07 5.84 23.80
N ASN A 7 44.26 4.95 24.33
CA ASN A 7 43.30 4.15 23.61
C ASN A 7 42.13 5.07 23.20
N GLN A 8 42.10 5.52 21.93
CA GLN A 8 40.92 6.16 21.36
C GLN A 8 39.90 5.06 21.04
N LEU A 9 38.89 4.97 21.85
CA LEU A 9 37.66 4.25 21.54
C LEU A 9 36.91 5.07 20.46
N THR A 10 37.06 4.67 19.23
CA THR A 10 36.19 5.14 18.14
C THR A 10 34.80 4.55 18.37
N SER A 11 33.89 5.37 18.81
CA SER A 11 32.46 5.06 18.87
C SER A 11 31.89 5.05 17.46
N ASP A 12 31.99 3.93 16.76
CA ASP A 12 31.17 3.65 15.60
C ASP A 12 29.71 3.50 16.07
N SER A 13 29.01 4.62 16.22
CA SER A 13 27.55 4.61 16.25
C SER A 13 27.06 4.37 14.83
N ALA A 14 27.07 3.10 14.39
CA ALA A 14 26.25 2.69 13.25
C ALA A 14 24.81 3.07 13.61
N THR A 15 24.28 4.08 12.96
CA THR A 15 22.86 4.45 13.02
C THR A 15 22.08 3.23 12.53
N ALA A 16 21.58 2.43 13.46
CA ALA A 16 20.76 1.27 13.16
C ALA A 16 19.58 1.75 12.32
N THR A 17 19.54 1.37 11.04
CA THR A 17 18.43 1.73 10.15
C THR A 17 17.16 1.12 10.70
N ARG A 18 16.10 1.94 10.86
CA ARG A 18 14.81 1.47 11.34
C ARG A 18 14.28 0.34 10.45
N PRO A 19 13.69 -0.71 11.03
CA PRO A 19 13.07 -1.77 10.24
C PRO A 19 11.92 -1.21 9.39
N THR A 20 11.72 -1.74 8.19
CA THR A 20 10.69 -1.29 7.26
C THR A 20 9.41 -2.09 7.46
N PHE A 21 8.29 -1.41 7.63
CA PHE A 21 6.96 -1.99 7.62
C PHE A 21 6.20 -1.53 6.37
N ILE A 22 5.75 -2.48 5.54
CA ILE A 22 4.90 -2.20 4.38
C ILE A 22 3.43 -2.37 4.78
N LEU A 23 2.66 -1.31 4.59
CA LEU A 23 1.21 -1.32 4.68
C LEU A 23 0.62 -1.30 3.28
N VAL A 24 -0.22 -2.27 2.94
CA VAL A 24 -0.78 -2.42 1.59
C VAL A 24 -2.26 -2.04 1.61
N ASP A 25 -2.64 -1.13 0.72
CA ASP A 25 -4.03 -0.83 0.39
C ASP A 25 -4.58 -1.95 -0.51
N GLY A 26 -5.29 -2.89 0.11
CA GLY A 26 -5.72 -4.13 -0.52
C GLY A 26 -6.69 -3.90 -1.66
N HIS A 27 -7.73 -3.07 -1.47
CA HIS A 27 -8.72 -2.80 -2.52
C HIS A 27 -8.12 -2.02 -3.69
N SER A 28 -7.33 -0.98 -3.42
CA SER A 28 -6.69 -0.21 -4.47
C SER A 28 -5.78 -1.08 -5.34
N LEU A 29 -4.97 -1.95 -4.71
CA LEU A 29 -4.10 -2.86 -5.43
C LEU A 29 -4.89 -3.93 -6.21
N ALA A 30 -5.96 -4.48 -5.61
CA ALA A 30 -6.81 -5.49 -6.24
C ALA A 30 -7.52 -4.93 -7.48
N PHE A 31 -8.17 -3.75 -7.39
CA PHE A 31 -8.82 -3.12 -8.54
C PHE A 31 -7.82 -2.79 -9.66
N ARG A 32 -6.65 -2.28 -9.32
CA ARG A 32 -5.62 -2.02 -10.34
C ARG A 32 -5.14 -3.29 -11.01
N SER A 33 -4.92 -4.35 -10.25
CA SER A 33 -4.56 -5.66 -10.78
C SER A 33 -5.63 -6.17 -11.73
N TYR A 34 -6.90 -6.08 -11.33
CA TYR A 34 -8.02 -6.44 -12.18
C TYR A 34 -7.99 -5.66 -13.50
N PHE A 35 -8.01 -4.32 -13.46
CA PHE A 35 -8.07 -3.50 -14.68
C PHE A 35 -6.83 -3.60 -15.56
N ALA A 36 -5.67 -3.98 -14.99
CA ALA A 36 -4.47 -4.21 -15.79
C ALA A 36 -4.55 -5.51 -16.59
N PHE A 37 -5.16 -6.55 -16.05
CA PHE A 37 -5.13 -7.90 -16.62
C PHE A 37 -6.48 -8.43 -17.09
N ALA A 38 -7.62 -7.83 -16.72
CA ALA A 38 -8.95 -8.24 -17.14
C ALA A 38 -9.34 -7.79 -18.57
N LYS A 39 -8.66 -6.78 -19.13
CA LYS A 39 -8.96 -6.21 -20.47
C LYS A 39 -8.24 -6.90 -21.63
N GLY A 40 -7.80 -8.14 -21.48
CA GLY A 40 -7.23 -8.94 -22.55
C GLY A 40 -8.27 -9.37 -23.61
N ARG A 41 -7.80 -9.84 -24.79
CA ARG A 41 -8.69 -10.31 -25.88
C ARG A 41 -9.64 -11.42 -25.46
N ASP A 42 -9.30 -12.17 -24.40
CA ASP A 42 -10.03 -13.36 -23.93
C ASP A 42 -10.75 -13.15 -22.60
N GLY A 43 -11.07 -11.90 -22.23
CA GLY A 43 -11.83 -11.60 -21.00
C GLY A 43 -11.01 -11.69 -19.69
N GLY A 44 -9.67 -11.53 -19.78
CA GLY A 44 -8.79 -11.52 -18.63
C GLY A 44 -8.09 -12.85 -18.33
N LEU A 45 -7.25 -12.86 -17.30
CA LEU A 45 -6.52 -14.05 -16.90
C LEU A 45 -7.46 -15.03 -16.19
N ARG A 46 -7.38 -16.30 -16.61
CA ARG A 46 -8.18 -17.39 -16.04
C ARG A 46 -7.35 -18.68 -15.96
N THR A 47 -7.73 -19.55 -15.06
CA THR A 47 -7.24 -20.95 -15.07
C THR A 47 -7.79 -21.69 -16.30
N LYS A 48 -7.27 -22.90 -16.57
CA LYS A 48 -7.82 -23.79 -17.61
C LYS A 48 -9.28 -24.18 -17.35
N THR A 49 -9.73 -24.11 -16.11
CA THR A 49 -11.11 -24.39 -15.68
C THR A 49 -12.02 -23.16 -15.67
N GLY A 50 -11.52 -21.99 -16.14
CA GLY A 50 -12.29 -20.75 -16.25
C GLY A 50 -12.34 -19.87 -15.00
N ILE A 51 -11.63 -20.22 -13.92
CA ILE A 51 -11.59 -19.41 -12.69
C ILE A 51 -10.81 -18.10 -12.97
N PRO A 52 -11.36 -16.90 -12.67
CA PRO A 52 -10.66 -15.63 -12.86
C PRO A 52 -9.45 -15.53 -11.94
N THR A 53 -8.34 -14.98 -12.46
CA THR A 53 -7.06 -14.87 -11.75
C THR A 53 -6.33 -13.54 -12.01
N SER A 54 -7.00 -12.56 -12.59
CA SER A 54 -6.41 -11.25 -12.92
C SER A 54 -6.00 -10.47 -11.67
N VAL A 55 -6.85 -10.52 -10.61
CA VAL A 55 -6.59 -9.90 -9.32
C VAL A 55 -5.44 -10.59 -8.62
N CYS A 56 -5.52 -11.91 -8.43
CA CYS A 56 -4.48 -12.70 -7.78
C CYS A 56 -3.12 -12.51 -8.44
N PHE A 57 -3.06 -12.62 -9.77
CA PHE A 57 -1.81 -12.50 -10.51
C PHE A 57 -1.19 -11.11 -10.36
N GLY A 58 -1.96 -10.04 -10.61
CA GLY A 58 -1.44 -8.68 -10.55
C GLY A 58 -1.05 -8.25 -9.14
N PHE A 59 -1.87 -8.64 -8.16
CA PHE A 59 -1.60 -8.36 -6.76
C PHE A 59 -0.30 -9.02 -6.29
N LEU A 60 -0.17 -10.34 -6.50
CA LEU A 60 1.03 -11.08 -6.09
C LEU A 60 2.27 -10.61 -6.83
N LYS A 61 2.17 -10.30 -8.13
CA LYS A 61 3.29 -9.73 -8.88
C LYS A 61 3.79 -8.44 -8.24
N SER A 62 2.90 -7.51 -7.91
CA SER A 62 3.27 -6.23 -7.27
C SER A 62 3.81 -6.44 -5.85
N LEU A 63 3.22 -7.37 -5.11
CA LEU A 63 3.66 -7.69 -3.76
C LEU A 63 5.09 -8.25 -3.75
N LEU A 64 5.39 -9.19 -4.66
CA LEU A 64 6.73 -9.78 -4.81
C LEU A 64 7.76 -8.73 -5.26
N GLU A 65 7.37 -7.79 -6.15
CA GLU A 65 8.23 -6.67 -6.56
C GLU A 65 8.60 -5.80 -5.34
N VAL A 66 7.61 -5.44 -4.51
CA VAL A 66 7.85 -4.65 -3.29
C VAL A 66 8.68 -5.40 -2.28
N MET A 67 8.40 -6.68 -2.06
CA MET A 67 9.20 -7.52 -1.16
C MET A 67 10.66 -7.60 -1.61
N GLY A 68 10.90 -7.77 -2.90
CA GLY A 68 12.25 -7.85 -3.47
C GLY A 68 13.02 -6.53 -3.41
N THR A 69 12.34 -5.40 -3.64
CA THR A 69 12.99 -4.07 -3.70
C THR A 69 13.11 -3.40 -2.34
N GLN A 70 12.13 -3.56 -1.46
CA GLN A 70 12.08 -2.89 -0.16
C GLN A 70 12.58 -3.74 1.01
N GLN A 71 12.65 -5.06 0.84
CA GLN A 71 13.09 -6.03 1.86
C GLN A 71 12.48 -5.77 3.25
N PRO A 72 11.13 -5.69 3.36
CA PRO A 72 10.47 -5.31 4.60
C PRO A 72 10.64 -6.38 5.69
N GLN A 73 10.71 -5.95 6.94
CA GLN A 73 10.70 -6.81 8.12
C GLN A 73 9.29 -7.18 8.56
N ALA A 74 8.30 -6.37 8.16
CA ALA A 74 6.89 -6.63 8.44
C ALA A 74 6.01 -6.14 7.28
N MET A 75 4.84 -6.79 7.10
CA MET A 75 3.86 -6.43 6.09
C MET A 75 2.45 -6.74 6.59
N ALA A 76 1.50 -5.85 6.26
CA ALA A 76 0.08 -6.08 6.47
C ALA A 76 -0.74 -5.51 5.30
N VAL A 77 -1.88 -6.12 5.02
CA VAL A 77 -2.80 -5.71 3.95
C VAL A 77 -4.10 -5.25 4.58
N ALA A 78 -4.49 -3.99 4.35
CA ALA A 78 -5.77 -3.45 4.80
C ALA A 78 -6.84 -3.66 3.73
N PHE A 79 -8.02 -4.13 4.14
CA PHE A 79 -9.19 -4.23 3.29
C PHE A 79 -10.40 -3.59 3.95
N ASP A 80 -11.30 -3.03 3.14
CA ASP A 80 -12.64 -2.66 3.57
C ASP A 80 -13.49 -3.90 3.79
N LEU A 81 -14.40 -3.84 4.76
CA LEU A 81 -15.37 -4.93 5.00
C LEU A 81 -16.57 -4.91 4.06
N GLY A 82 -16.72 -3.85 3.22
CA GLY A 82 -17.90 -3.67 2.39
C GLY A 82 -19.17 -3.36 3.18
N LEU A 83 -19.03 -2.98 4.44
CA LEU A 83 -20.12 -2.57 5.34
C LEU A 83 -20.20 -1.03 5.37
N PRO A 84 -21.37 -0.46 5.74
CA PRO A 84 -21.47 0.97 6.00
C PRO A 84 -20.44 1.44 7.01
N THR A 85 -19.88 2.61 6.77
CA THR A 85 -18.92 3.26 7.65
C THR A 85 -19.54 4.53 8.24
N PHE A 86 -18.90 5.14 9.23
CA PHE A 86 -19.36 6.40 9.81
C PHE A 86 -19.58 7.52 8.77
N ARG A 87 -18.90 7.43 7.60
CA ARG A 87 -19.11 8.37 6.48
C ARG A 87 -20.45 8.17 5.81
N HIS A 88 -20.94 6.94 5.71
CA HIS A 88 -22.28 6.64 5.18
C HIS A 88 -23.37 7.04 6.18
N GLU A 89 -23.08 6.98 7.49
CA GLU A 89 -24.00 7.49 8.54
C GLU A 89 -24.10 9.01 8.51
N ALA A 90 -23.02 9.70 8.14
CA ALA A 90 -22.98 11.16 8.04
C ALA A 90 -23.55 11.70 6.71
N ASP A 91 -23.46 10.93 5.62
CA ASP A 91 -23.89 11.30 4.27
C ASP A 91 -24.35 10.06 3.49
N ASP A 92 -25.66 9.93 3.29
CA ASP A 92 -26.29 8.82 2.56
C ASP A 92 -25.87 8.76 1.07
N THR A 93 -25.35 9.86 0.52
CA THR A 93 -24.86 9.93 -0.86
C THR A 93 -23.40 9.56 -1.00
N TYR A 94 -22.70 9.31 0.11
CA TYR A 94 -21.28 8.99 0.11
C TYR A 94 -20.99 7.73 -0.74
N LYS A 95 -20.20 7.90 -1.79
CA LYS A 95 -19.83 6.83 -2.75
C LYS A 95 -21.01 6.21 -3.54
N ALA A 96 -22.20 6.83 -3.55
CA ALA A 96 -23.38 6.30 -4.24
C ALA A 96 -23.18 6.20 -5.77
N ASP A 97 -22.37 7.09 -6.35
CA ASP A 97 -22.10 7.14 -7.80
C ASP A 97 -20.99 6.18 -8.28
N ARG A 98 -20.46 5.33 -7.38
CA ARG A 98 -19.40 4.38 -7.79
C ARG A 98 -19.98 3.31 -8.72
N PRO A 99 -19.31 3.04 -9.87
CA PRO A 99 -19.72 1.96 -10.76
C PRO A 99 -19.67 0.61 -10.02
N GLY A 100 -20.61 -0.28 -10.35
CA GLY A 100 -20.68 -1.61 -9.73
C GLY A 100 -19.38 -2.39 -9.91
N THR A 101 -19.12 -3.26 -8.94
CA THR A 101 -17.95 -4.16 -8.97
C THR A 101 -18.13 -5.18 -10.11
N PRO A 102 -17.11 -5.40 -10.97
CA PRO A 102 -17.18 -6.40 -12.02
C PRO A 102 -17.45 -7.82 -11.48
N GLU A 103 -18.23 -8.62 -12.20
CA GLU A 103 -18.62 -9.96 -11.75
C GLU A 103 -17.42 -10.88 -11.44
N ASP A 104 -16.38 -10.83 -12.28
CA ASP A 104 -15.17 -11.64 -12.12
C ASP A 104 -14.25 -11.16 -10.98
N PHE A 105 -14.43 -9.92 -10.52
CA PHE A 105 -13.60 -9.35 -9.46
C PHE A 105 -13.85 -10.03 -8.10
N ILE A 106 -15.13 -10.26 -7.77
CA ILE A 106 -15.50 -10.78 -6.44
C ILE A 106 -14.94 -12.17 -6.17
N PRO A 107 -15.11 -13.17 -7.08
CA PRO A 107 -14.53 -14.50 -6.85
C PRO A 107 -12.99 -14.50 -6.86
N ASP A 108 -12.36 -13.66 -7.68
CA ASP A 108 -10.91 -13.53 -7.71
C ASP A 108 -10.36 -12.85 -6.45
N LEU A 109 -11.07 -11.84 -5.91
CA LEU A 109 -10.74 -11.23 -4.63
C LEU A 109 -10.83 -12.24 -3.47
N LYS A 110 -11.85 -13.11 -3.48
CA LYS A 110 -11.96 -14.19 -2.49
C LYS A 110 -10.77 -15.14 -2.56
N ASN A 111 -10.39 -15.56 -3.76
CA ASN A 111 -9.20 -16.39 -3.96
C ASN A 111 -7.93 -15.67 -3.49
N LEU A 112 -7.83 -14.35 -3.70
CA LEU A 112 -6.71 -13.55 -3.18
C LEU A 112 -6.64 -13.61 -1.66
N HIS A 113 -7.76 -13.46 -0.94
CA HIS A 113 -7.77 -13.55 0.51
C HIS A 113 -7.28 -14.91 1.01
N GLU A 114 -7.71 -16.00 0.37
CA GLU A 114 -7.23 -17.35 0.69
C GLU A 114 -5.72 -17.52 0.43
N LEU A 115 -5.21 -16.93 -0.65
CA LEU A 115 -3.77 -16.91 -0.94
C LEU A 115 -2.97 -16.11 0.08
N LEU A 116 -3.44 -14.92 0.47
CA LEU A 116 -2.76 -14.08 1.47
C LEU A 116 -2.72 -14.78 2.83
N ASP A 117 -3.79 -15.45 3.23
CA ASP A 117 -3.84 -16.28 4.45
C ASP A 117 -2.84 -17.45 4.35
N GLY A 118 -2.81 -18.15 3.22
CA GLY A 118 -1.85 -19.24 2.95
C GLY A 118 -0.39 -18.79 2.98
N PHE A 119 -0.09 -17.55 2.63
CA PHE A 119 1.23 -16.92 2.78
C PHE A 119 1.50 -16.37 4.20
N ASN A 120 0.55 -16.52 5.12
CA ASN A 120 0.62 -15.94 6.46
C ASN A 120 0.80 -14.41 6.46
N LEU A 121 0.23 -13.74 5.44
CA LEU A 121 0.20 -12.28 5.36
C LEU A 121 -1.00 -11.76 6.15
N LYS A 122 -0.74 -10.85 7.09
CA LYS A 122 -1.78 -10.32 7.95
C LYS A 122 -2.75 -9.44 7.17
N ILE A 123 -4.01 -9.87 7.08
CA ILE A 123 -5.14 -9.05 6.63
C ILE A 123 -5.68 -8.30 7.84
N VAL A 124 -5.89 -6.99 7.69
CA VAL A 124 -6.43 -6.11 8.74
C VAL A 124 -7.66 -5.40 8.22
N THR A 125 -8.73 -5.44 9.00
CA THR A 125 -9.99 -4.74 8.75
C THR A 125 -10.48 -4.10 10.02
N ALA A 126 -11.33 -3.07 9.93
CA ALA A 126 -11.96 -2.45 11.09
C ALA A 126 -13.45 -2.18 10.80
N PRO A 127 -14.41 -2.75 11.55
CA PRO A 127 -15.82 -2.46 11.39
C PRO A 127 -16.12 -0.97 11.57
N GLY A 128 -16.90 -0.39 10.66
CA GLY A 128 -17.26 1.03 10.68
C GLY A 128 -16.20 1.97 10.12
N TYR A 129 -15.05 1.47 9.68
CA TYR A 129 -13.95 2.26 9.11
C TYR A 129 -13.56 1.73 7.73
N GLU A 130 -12.95 2.60 6.93
CA GLU A 130 -12.38 2.25 5.63
C GLU A 130 -10.92 1.79 5.76
N ALA A 131 -10.40 1.13 4.71
CA ALA A 131 -9.00 0.71 4.66
C ALA A 131 -8.03 1.90 4.88
N ASP A 132 -8.37 3.09 4.38
CA ASP A 132 -7.58 4.31 4.54
C ASP A 132 -7.41 4.71 6.03
N ASP A 133 -8.49 4.58 6.82
CA ASP A 133 -8.46 4.86 8.27
C ASP A 133 -7.59 3.84 9.01
N VAL A 134 -7.67 2.57 8.57
CA VAL A 134 -6.83 1.48 9.08
C VAL A 134 -5.37 1.73 8.75
N LEU A 135 -5.05 2.10 7.51
CA LEU A 135 -3.69 2.40 7.06
C LEU A 135 -3.08 3.56 7.83
N GLY A 136 -3.82 4.67 7.99
CA GLY A 136 -3.38 5.83 8.77
C GLY A 136 -3.11 5.48 10.24
N THR A 137 -4.02 4.71 10.85
CA THR A 137 -3.88 4.26 12.24
C THR A 137 -2.67 3.33 12.42
N LEU A 138 -2.48 2.38 11.51
CA LEU A 138 -1.35 1.45 11.56
C LEU A 138 -0.03 2.17 11.29
N ALA A 139 0.02 3.16 10.39
CA ALA A 139 1.21 3.96 10.14
C ALA A 139 1.66 4.70 11.41
N GLN A 140 0.73 5.34 12.13
CA GLN A 140 1.03 6.00 13.40
C GLN A 140 1.54 5.02 14.47
N LYS A 141 0.89 3.87 14.62
CA LYS A 141 1.31 2.85 15.60
C LYS A 141 2.68 2.25 15.26
N ALA A 142 2.92 1.97 13.98
CA ALA A 142 4.18 1.38 13.53
C ALA A 142 5.36 2.35 13.71
N THR A 143 5.18 3.64 13.38
CA THR A 143 6.22 4.65 13.61
C THR A 143 6.52 4.85 15.09
N ALA A 144 5.49 4.84 15.94
CA ALA A 144 5.67 4.87 17.40
C ALA A 144 6.41 3.63 17.93
N ALA A 145 6.27 2.48 17.25
CA ALA A 145 7.00 1.25 17.54
C ALA A 145 8.42 1.20 16.93
N GLY A 146 8.87 2.28 16.30
CA GLY A 146 10.23 2.40 15.75
C GLY A 146 10.41 1.90 14.33
N TYR A 147 9.33 1.64 13.59
CA TYR A 147 9.40 1.28 12.18
C TYR A 147 9.46 2.51 11.27
N ARG A 148 10.14 2.37 10.14
CA ARG A 148 9.91 3.15 8.93
C ARG A 148 8.70 2.56 8.22
N VAL A 149 7.76 3.38 7.77
CA VAL A 149 6.51 2.90 7.14
C VAL A 149 6.47 3.28 5.68
N LYS A 150 6.13 2.32 4.83
CA LYS A 150 5.85 2.57 3.41
C LYS A 150 4.46 2.06 3.08
N ILE A 151 3.61 2.94 2.56
CA ILE A 151 2.21 2.62 2.22
C ILE A 151 2.13 2.33 0.73
N LEU A 152 1.79 1.10 0.37
CA LEU A 152 1.63 0.67 -1.01
C LEU A 152 0.19 0.90 -1.44
N THR A 153 -0.05 1.91 -2.28
CA THR A 153 -1.39 2.27 -2.74
C THR A 153 -1.40 2.82 -4.17
N GLY A 154 -2.53 2.80 -4.78
CA GLY A 154 -2.80 3.55 -6.00
C GLY A 154 -3.73 4.73 -5.78
N ASP A 155 -4.12 5.02 -4.56
CA ASP A 155 -4.92 6.18 -4.23
C ASP A 155 -4.02 7.37 -3.87
N ARG A 156 -4.28 8.52 -4.51
CA ARG A 156 -3.55 9.77 -4.25
C ARG A 156 -3.94 10.42 -2.93
N ASP A 157 -5.08 10.03 -2.39
CA ASP A 157 -5.56 10.56 -1.12
C ASP A 157 -4.64 10.16 0.02
N LEU A 158 -4.04 8.97 -0.07
CA LEU A 158 -3.08 8.49 0.91
C LEU A 158 -1.74 9.23 0.89
N PHE A 159 -1.48 10.13 -0.08
CA PHE A 159 -0.35 11.04 0.00
C PHE A 159 -0.41 11.97 1.22
N GLN A 160 -1.62 12.23 1.77
CA GLN A 160 -1.78 12.98 3.02
C GLN A 160 -1.06 12.33 4.22
N LEU A 161 -0.78 11.03 4.14
CA LEU A 161 -0.09 10.28 5.22
C LEU A 161 1.43 10.39 5.16
N ILE A 162 2.00 10.97 4.10
CA ILE A 162 3.45 11.16 3.99
C ILE A 162 3.93 12.11 5.09
N ASP A 163 4.85 11.63 5.91
CA ASP A 163 5.43 12.36 7.04
C ASP A 163 6.94 12.06 7.12
N PRO A 164 7.80 12.98 6.65
CA PRO A 164 9.25 12.78 6.66
C PRO A 164 9.85 12.65 8.06
N GLU A 165 9.25 13.33 9.06
CA GLU A 165 9.75 13.31 10.43
C GLU A 165 9.55 11.93 11.07
N LYS A 166 8.49 11.24 10.66
CA LYS A 166 8.15 9.88 11.12
C LYS A 166 8.64 8.79 10.17
N GLU A 167 9.31 9.16 9.06
CA GLU A 167 9.73 8.24 8.00
C GLU A 167 8.55 7.46 7.39
N VAL A 168 7.44 8.15 7.10
CA VAL A 168 6.31 7.61 6.37
C VAL A 168 6.37 8.08 4.93
N THR A 169 6.41 7.12 3.98
CA THR A 169 6.38 7.39 2.53
C THR A 169 5.27 6.60 1.85
N VAL A 170 4.93 6.96 0.62
CA VAL A 170 3.95 6.23 -0.20
C VAL A 170 4.65 5.60 -1.39
N LEU A 171 4.48 4.30 -1.54
CA LEU A 171 4.79 3.53 -2.74
C LEU A 171 3.57 3.56 -3.65
N TYR A 172 3.60 4.45 -4.63
CA TYR A 172 2.46 4.68 -5.52
C TYR A 172 2.60 3.87 -6.80
N PHE A 173 1.54 3.11 -7.12
CA PHE A 173 1.52 2.52 -8.44
C PHE A 173 0.83 3.42 -9.46
N SER A 174 1.53 3.70 -10.55
CA SER A 174 0.94 4.38 -11.69
C SER A 174 0.15 3.40 -12.57
N PRO A 175 -1.10 3.73 -12.97
CA PRO A 175 -1.85 2.91 -13.93
C PRO A 175 -1.12 2.71 -15.26
N ASP A 176 -0.37 3.73 -15.69
CA ASP A 176 0.32 3.72 -16.98
C ASP A 176 1.61 2.89 -16.96
N ALA A 177 2.24 2.73 -15.80
CA ALA A 177 3.47 1.97 -15.67
C ALA A 177 3.23 0.45 -15.73
N MET A 178 2.08 -0.05 -15.25
CA MET A 178 1.72 -1.47 -15.39
C MET A 178 1.60 -1.93 -16.85
N LYS A 179 1.27 -1.01 -17.78
CA LYS A 179 1.18 -1.29 -19.21
C LYS A 179 2.53 -1.33 -19.94
N ARG A 180 3.55 -0.69 -19.38
CA ARG A 180 4.85 -0.46 -20.06
C ARG A 180 6.00 -1.34 -19.60
N SER A 181 5.78 -2.33 -18.76
CA SER A 181 6.82 -3.26 -18.24
C SER A 181 8.04 -2.58 -17.56
N THR A 182 7.91 -1.31 -17.19
CA THR A 182 8.89 -0.58 -16.38
C THR A 182 8.42 -0.52 -14.93
N ASN A 183 9.34 -0.28 -13.99
CA ASN A 183 9.04 -0.17 -12.55
C ASN A 183 7.71 0.54 -12.32
N SER A 184 6.70 -0.25 -11.93
CA SER A 184 5.32 0.24 -11.82
C SER A 184 5.07 1.03 -10.53
N ILE A 185 6.04 0.99 -9.62
CA ILE A 185 5.95 1.53 -8.27
C ILE A 185 6.99 2.64 -8.11
N THR A 186 6.52 3.82 -7.70
CA THR A 186 7.35 4.99 -7.41
C THR A 186 7.18 5.39 -5.96
N GLU A 187 8.26 5.56 -5.24
CA GLU A 187 8.23 6.11 -3.88
C GLU A 187 8.03 7.62 -3.93
N PHE A 188 7.07 8.14 -3.18
CA PHE A 188 6.74 9.56 -3.12
C PHE A 188 7.21 10.20 -1.83
N SER A 189 8.00 11.26 -1.98
CA SER A 189 8.35 12.24 -0.96
C SER A 189 7.40 13.45 -1.01
N PRO A 190 7.42 14.38 -0.02
CA PRO A 190 6.64 15.62 -0.08
C PRO A 190 6.90 16.45 -1.34
N GLU A 191 8.15 16.51 -1.82
CA GLU A 191 8.53 17.25 -3.02
C GLU A 191 7.88 16.68 -4.27
N GLN A 192 7.89 15.34 -4.40
CA GLN A 192 7.26 14.65 -5.52
C GLN A 192 5.74 14.77 -5.50
N VAL A 193 5.11 14.82 -4.30
CA VAL A 193 3.69 15.12 -4.17
C VAL A 193 3.41 16.55 -4.64
N LYS A 194 4.20 17.53 -4.21
CA LYS A 194 4.05 18.92 -4.63
C LYS A 194 4.21 19.09 -6.13
N GLU A 195 5.19 18.42 -6.73
CA GLU A 195 5.39 18.44 -8.19
C GLU A 195 4.19 17.83 -8.93
N LYS A 196 3.62 16.71 -8.42
CA LYS A 196 2.53 15.99 -9.06
C LYS A 196 1.16 16.59 -8.83
N MET A 197 0.88 17.08 -7.62
CA MET A 197 -0.43 17.54 -7.17
C MET A 197 -0.56 19.05 -7.06
N GLY A 198 0.58 19.79 -7.03
CA GLY A 198 0.61 21.23 -6.81
C GLY A 198 0.52 21.65 -5.34
N VAL A 199 0.32 20.70 -4.42
CA VAL A 199 0.14 20.93 -2.99
C VAL A 199 1.04 20.01 -2.16
N LEU A 200 1.30 20.36 -0.91
CA LEU A 200 2.03 19.51 0.04
C LEU A 200 1.11 18.40 0.60
N PRO A 201 1.68 17.29 1.11
CA PRO A 201 0.90 16.22 1.75
C PRO A 201 -0.11 16.73 2.79
N SER A 202 0.30 17.66 3.65
CA SER A 202 -0.56 18.24 4.69
C SER A 202 -1.74 19.08 4.15
N GLN A 203 -1.72 19.44 2.87
CA GLN A 203 -2.76 20.27 2.23
C GLN A 203 -3.74 19.44 1.38
N ILE A 204 -3.54 18.13 1.25
CA ILE A 204 -4.35 17.28 0.35
C ILE A 204 -5.80 17.23 0.80
N VAL A 205 -6.06 17.20 2.10
CA VAL A 205 -7.42 17.18 2.66
C VAL A 205 -8.21 18.42 2.26
N ASP A 206 -7.56 19.60 2.29
CA ASP A 206 -8.20 20.88 1.98
C ASP A 206 -8.27 21.16 0.47
N PHE A 207 -7.46 20.43 -0.32
CA PHE A 207 -7.40 20.59 -1.78
C PHE A 207 -8.59 19.93 -2.49
N LYS A 208 -9.32 19.04 -1.84
CA LYS A 208 -10.51 18.32 -2.35
C LYS A 208 -11.78 18.99 -1.97
#